data_e5d7d14a45c8c823b5263aa4a6fcde26
#
_entry.id   e5d7d14a45c8c823b5263aa4a6fcde26
#
_cell.length_a   1.000
_cell.length_b   1.000
_cell.length_c   1.000
_cell.angle_alpha   90.00
_cell.angle_beta   90.00
_cell.angle_gamma   90.00
#
_symmetry.space_group_name_H-M   'P 1'
#
loop_
_entity.id
_entity.type
_entity.pdbx_description
1 polymer ?
#
loop_
_entity_poly.entity_id
_entity_poly.type
_entity_poly.pdbx_seq_one_letter_code
_entity_poly.pdbx_strand_id
1 'polypeptide(L)'
;MDRIAHGLICDGPLVHNMPDRVVGTRPGAAHCPNMSSNAPVLLWLRQDLRLSDQAALAAAVQEGPVIPVYILDDDMPRSWAMGGASRWWLHHSLTSLDERLREKGSRLILRRGSSAEILAQLAQETGACRVHALHHYEPWWRNAEKAVAKALDLCLHDGGLLLPPGAVRTGAGGIYRIYTPFSRAVMEHMPPPTPIRAPAAIPSPDQWPASDALEDWALLPTKPDWATGFTEDWTPGEAGARAHLNSFLDAVGDYPVARNLPSVEGSSRLSPHLHFGEISPATVWHRVAASGQDATVYLKELIWRDYAHVQICQMPTYGSENARSDFDALQWRDLRSAGSDFTAWKTGRTGYPIVDAGMRQLWATGWMHNRIRMIAASFLIKHLLIDWRHGARWFWDTLVDASYANNSVNWQWVAGSGVDANLFTRIMAPLSQSEKFDAAAYIRRWVPELADLNDSVIHDPDAHGARPAAYPPKIIEHREGRERALAAYCHAKG
;
A
#
# COMPACT_ATOMS: atom_id res chain seq x y z
N MET A 1 -32.99 47.30 5.14
CA MET A 1 -32.29 47.59 6.41
C MET A 1 -31.37 46.42 6.67
N ASP A 2 -30.23 46.40 6.03
CA ASP A 2 -28.90 46.83 6.40
C ASP A 2 -28.35 46.23 7.72
N ARG A 3 -27.35 45.40 7.54
CA ARG A 3 -25.99 45.41 8.13
C ARG A 3 -25.53 43.99 8.41
N ILE A 4 -24.38 43.56 8.14
CA ILE A 4 -23.02 43.91 7.71
C ILE A 4 -22.25 42.59 7.75
N ALA A 5 -21.57 42.29 6.66
CA ALA A 5 -20.60 41.24 6.56
C ALA A 5 -19.33 41.62 7.38
N HIS A 6 -18.77 40.67 8.11
CA HIS A 6 -17.35 40.70 8.47
C HIS A 6 -16.71 39.38 8.03
N GLY A 7 -15.91 39.52 6.98
CA GLY A 7 -15.02 38.47 6.53
C GLY A 7 -13.85 38.30 7.50
N LEU A 8 -13.56 37.04 7.80
CA LEU A 8 -12.26 36.62 8.29
C LEU A 8 -11.57 35.88 7.16
N ILE A 9 -10.59 36.56 6.59
CA ILE A 9 -9.60 36.00 5.68
C ILE A 9 -8.68 35.15 6.56
N CYS A 10 -8.81 33.84 6.49
CA CYS A 10 -7.78 32.94 6.99
C CYS A 10 -6.76 32.74 5.90
N ASP A 11 -5.59 33.32 6.10
CA ASP A 11 -4.37 33.03 5.33
C ASP A 11 -4.09 31.54 5.38
N GLY A 12 -4.25 30.86 4.25
CA GLY A 12 -3.91 29.46 4.08
C GLY A 12 -2.40 29.27 3.94
N PRO A 13 -1.83 28.18 4.46
CA PRO A 13 -0.42 27.89 4.30
C PRO A 13 -0.07 27.64 2.84
N LEU A 14 1.06 28.19 2.46
CA LEU A 14 1.76 28.16 1.18
C LEU A 14 1.55 26.88 0.38
N VAL A 15 0.85 27.01 -0.74
CA VAL A 15 0.83 26.03 -1.83
C VAL A 15 2.24 25.97 -2.40
N HIS A 16 3.02 24.98 -1.99
CA HIS A 16 4.26 24.65 -2.68
C HIS A 16 3.90 24.13 -4.07
N ASN A 17 4.26 24.92 -5.08
CA ASN A 17 4.19 24.57 -6.48
C ASN A 17 4.74 23.16 -6.71
N MET A 18 3.90 22.25 -7.20
CA MET A 18 4.39 21.05 -7.87
C MET A 18 5.12 21.50 -9.14
N PRO A 19 6.34 21.05 -9.39
CA PRO A 19 7.01 21.38 -10.63
C PRO A 19 6.23 20.84 -11.81
N ASP A 20 6.03 21.67 -12.81
CA ASP A 20 5.54 21.29 -14.13
C ASP A 20 6.33 20.10 -14.68
N ARG A 21 5.67 19.28 -15.51
CA ARG A 21 6.27 18.16 -16.26
C ARG A 21 7.71 18.51 -16.66
N VAL A 22 8.68 17.82 -16.06
CA VAL A 22 10.06 17.86 -16.55
C VAL A 22 10.19 16.83 -17.67
N VAL A 23 9.63 17.15 -18.83
CA VAL A 23 10.14 16.69 -20.11
C VAL A 23 10.97 17.87 -20.62
N GLY A 24 12.27 17.84 -20.35
CA GLY A 24 13.16 18.90 -20.82
C GLY A 24 14.50 18.86 -20.10
N THR A 25 15.55 18.66 -20.86
CA THR A 25 16.93 18.85 -20.46
C THR A 25 17.11 20.15 -19.69
N ARG A 26 17.43 20.07 -18.39
CA ARG A 26 17.86 21.24 -17.61
C ARG A 26 19.35 21.49 -17.83
N PRO A 27 19.79 22.74 -18.10
CA PRO A 27 21.19 23.08 -18.03
C PRO A 27 21.61 23.17 -16.57
N GLY A 28 22.52 22.31 -16.13
CA GLY A 28 23.09 22.32 -14.78
C GLY A 28 23.47 20.99 -14.16
N ALA A 29 23.16 19.84 -14.80
CA ALA A 29 23.72 18.55 -14.40
C ALA A 29 25.24 18.54 -14.72
N ALA A 30 26.04 17.96 -13.83
CA ALA A 30 27.47 17.78 -14.05
C ALA A 30 27.68 17.15 -15.44
N HIS A 31 28.30 17.89 -16.34
CA HIS A 31 28.57 17.47 -17.70
C HIS A 31 29.49 16.25 -17.63
N CYS A 32 28.99 15.04 -17.97
CA CYS A 32 29.84 13.88 -18.22
C CYS A 32 30.64 14.15 -19.50
N PRO A 33 31.96 14.33 -19.41
CA PRO A 33 32.75 14.84 -20.55
C PRO A 33 32.99 13.81 -21.65
N ASN A 34 32.52 12.56 -21.54
CA ASN A 34 32.64 11.54 -22.57
C ASN A 34 31.47 10.54 -22.48
N MET A 35 30.40 10.80 -23.20
CA MET A 35 29.47 9.72 -23.55
C MET A 35 30.11 8.85 -24.64
N SER A 36 30.93 7.88 -24.22
CA SER A 36 31.19 6.73 -25.10
C SER A 36 29.87 6.00 -25.28
N SER A 37 29.56 5.55 -26.49
CA SER A 37 28.36 4.78 -26.81
C SER A 37 28.24 3.45 -26.03
N ASN A 38 29.13 3.19 -25.08
CA ASN A 38 29.26 1.98 -24.30
C ASN A 38 29.32 2.22 -22.77
N ALA A 39 29.06 3.44 -22.31
CA ALA A 39 28.99 3.72 -20.87
C ALA A 39 27.75 3.05 -20.26
N PRO A 40 27.87 2.35 -19.10
CA PRO A 40 26.73 1.73 -18.48
C PRO A 40 25.75 2.78 -17.90
N VAL A 41 24.49 2.37 -17.75
CA VAL A 41 23.45 3.14 -17.08
C VAL A 41 22.95 2.36 -15.86
N LEU A 42 22.63 3.09 -14.79
CA LEU A 42 22.05 2.47 -13.59
C LEU A 42 20.51 2.43 -13.75
N LEU A 43 19.92 1.28 -13.44
CA LEU A 43 18.48 1.12 -13.29
C LEU A 43 18.16 1.00 -11.80
N TRP A 44 17.67 2.08 -11.19
CA TRP A 44 17.35 2.11 -9.77
C TRP A 44 15.93 1.61 -9.52
N LEU A 45 15.83 0.38 -9.02
CA LEU A 45 14.59 -0.32 -8.69
C LEU A 45 14.19 -0.09 -7.23
N ARG A 46 12.89 -0.02 -6.96
CA ARG A 46 12.31 0.14 -5.62
C ARG A 46 11.05 -0.70 -5.47
N GLN A 47 9.84 -0.10 -5.55
CA GLN A 47 8.55 -0.78 -5.57
C GLN A 47 8.06 -0.96 -7.02
N ASP A 48 8.93 -1.50 -7.85
CA ASP A 48 8.74 -1.70 -9.29
C ASP A 48 9.52 -2.94 -9.79
N LEU A 49 9.44 -4.02 -8.99
CA LEU A 49 10.24 -5.24 -9.11
C LEU A 49 9.72 -6.15 -10.24
N ARG A 50 9.79 -5.64 -11.48
CA ARG A 50 9.35 -6.33 -12.69
C ARG A 50 10.19 -5.98 -13.90
N LEU A 51 10.13 -6.84 -14.92
CA LEU A 51 10.72 -6.58 -16.24
C LEU A 51 9.67 -6.19 -17.29
N SER A 52 8.43 -6.66 -17.13
CA SER A 52 7.32 -6.33 -18.04
C SER A 52 6.71 -4.99 -17.65
N ASP A 53 6.38 -4.16 -18.63
CA ASP A 53 5.82 -2.82 -18.42
C ASP A 53 6.65 -1.96 -17.46
N GLN A 54 7.97 -1.97 -17.69
CA GLN A 54 8.95 -1.22 -16.90
C GLN A 54 9.60 -0.15 -17.80
N ALA A 55 9.04 1.04 -17.75
CA ALA A 55 9.42 2.15 -18.64
C ALA A 55 10.89 2.59 -18.44
N ALA A 56 11.38 2.56 -17.20
CA ALA A 56 12.77 2.89 -16.90
C ALA A 56 13.75 1.85 -17.49
N LEU A 57 13.43 0.54 -17.40
CA LEU A 57 14.20 -0.51 -18.04
C LEU A 57 14.16 -0.37 -19.56
N ALA A 58 12.97 -0.12 -20.14
CA ALA A 58 12.82 0.04 -21.59
C ALA A 58 13.64 1.21 -22.12
N ALA A 59 13.76 2.31 -21.39
CA ALA A 59 14.63 3.43 -21.73
C ALA A 59 16.10 3.08 -21.56
N ALA A 60 16.48 2.47 -20.42
CA ALA A 60 17.86 2.13 -20.11
C ALA A 60 18.51 1.22 -21.16
N VAL A 61 17.80 0.20 -21.64
CA VAL A 61 18.32 -0.75 -22.66
C VAL A 61 18.56 -0.11 -24.03
N GLN A 62 18.01 1.07 -24.30
CA GLN A 62 18.25 1.82 -25.52
C GLN A 62 19.52 2.69 -25.45
N GLU A 63 20.02 2.95 -24.25
CA GLU A 63 21.15 3.86 -24.04
C GLU A 63 22.49 3.13 -23.90
N GLY A 64 22.49 1.91 -23.35
CA GLY A 64 23.74 1.15 -23.15
C GLY A 64 23.58 -0.07 -22.26
N PRO A 65 24.70 -0.62 -21.77
CA PRO A 65 24.70 -1.69 -20.77
C PRO A 65 23.99 -1.26 -19.50
N VAL A 66 23.09 -2.09 -18.99
CA VAL A 66 22.24 -1.78 -17.83
C VAL A 66 22.74 -2.48 -16.58
N ILE A 67 22.86 -1.73 -15.50
CA ILE A 67 23.14 -2.25 -14.16
C ILE A 67 21.88 -2.09 -13.31
N PRO A 68 21.05 -3.13 -13.15
CA PRO A 68 19.90 -3.10 -12.25
C PRO A 68 20.39 -3.08 -10.80
N VAL A 69 19.84 -2.11 -10.03
CA VAL A 69 20.26 -1.89 -8.63
C VAL A 69 19.02 -1.80 -7.75
N TYR A 70 19.02 -2.56 -6.65
CA TYR A 70 18.12 -2.36 -5.54
C TYR A 70 18.90 -1.92 -4.31
N ILE A 71 18.44 -0.86 -3.65
CA ILE A 71 19.09 -0.30 -2.46
C ILE A 71 18.11 -0.40 -1.29
N LEU A 72 18.52 -1.16 -0.26
CA LEU A 72 17.76 -1.20 1.00
C LEU A 72 18.15 0.02 1.85
N ASP A 73 17.27 1.03 1.83
CA ASP A 73 17.40 2.25 2.61
C ASP A 73 16.38 2.24 3.75
N ASP A 74 16.84 1.81 4.93
CA ASP A 74 16.01 1.72 6.14
C ASP A 74 15.95 3.08 6.90
N ASP A 75 16.88 3.99 6.64
CA ASP A 75 17.02 5.24 7.40
C ASP A 75 16.10 6.34 6.88
N MET A 76 15.99 6.48 5.56
CA MET A 76 15.21 7.54 4.93
C MET A 76 13.70 7.50 5.30
N PRO A 77 13.04 6.33 5.37
CA PRO A 77 11.65 6.23 5.82
C PRO A 77 11.47 6.48 7.32
N ARG A 78 12.52 6.44 8.14
CA ARG A 78 12.47 6.62 9.61
C ARG A 78 11.46 5.65 10.26
N SER A 79 10.46 6.20 10.95
CA SER A 79 9.40 5.43 11.58
C SER A 79 8.51 4.63 10.60
N TRP A 80 8.68 4.82 9.30
CA TRP A 80 8.01 4.09 8.23
C TRP A 80 8.96 3.13 7.51
N ALA A 81 10.08 2.76 8.14
CA ALA A 81 10.89 1.63 7.68
C ALA A 81 10.00 0.40 7.49
N MET A 82 10.38 -0.44 6.52
CA MET A 82 9.57 -1.58 6.09
C MET A 82 9.29 -2.53 7.26
N GLY A 83 8.03 -2.94 7.44
CA GLY A 83 7.61 -3.88 8.47
C GLY A 83 8.00 -5.33 8.17
N GLY A 84 7.82 -6.21 9.14
CA GLY A 84 8.28 -7.60 9.06
C GLY A 84 7.68 -8.37 7.88
N ALA A 85 6.37 -8.28 7.68
CA ALA A 85 5.71 -9.00 6.57
C ALA A 85 6.15 -8.50 5.19
N SER A 86 6.35 -7.19 5.04
CA SER A 86 6.86 -6.61 3.80
C SER A 86 8.33 -6.97 3.54
N ARG A 87 9.16 -7.14 4.58
CA ARG A 87 10.54 -7.63 4.45
C ARG A 87 10.58 -9.06 3.96
N TRP A 88 9.71 -9.93 4.49
CA TRP A 88 9.55 -11.29 4.00
C TRP A 88 9.21 -11.30 2.49
N TRP A 89 8.24 -10.49 2.08
CA TRP A 89 7.87 -10.38 0.67
C TRP A 89 9.03 -9.89 -0.19
N LEU A 90 9.72 -8.83 0.26
CA LEU A 90 10.86 -8.26 -0.45
C LEU A 90 11.96 -9.30 -0.72
N HIS A 91 12.29 -10.12 0.27
CA HIS A 91 13.30 -11.17 0.08
C HIS A 91 12.96 -12.07 -1.12
N HIS A 92 11.76 -12.61 -1.15
CA HIS A 92 11.33 -13.51 -2.21
C HIS A 92 11.15 -12.79 -3.56
N SER A 93 10.70 -11.55 -3.54
CA SER A 93 10.55 -10.71 -4.73
C SER A 93 11.90 -10.39 -5.38
N LEU A 94 12.92 -10.06 -4.60
CA LEU A 94 14.27 -9.80 -5.11
C LEU A 94 14.92 -11.08 -5.66
N THR A 95 14.73 -12.21 -4.99
CA THR A 95 15.18 -13.53 -5.49
C THR A 95 14.57 -13.82 -6.86
N SER A 96 13.25 -13.72 -6.97
CA SER A 96 12.53 -13.94 -8.24
C SER A 96 12.96 -12.97 -9.34
N LEU A 97 13.21 -11.70 -8.99
CA LEU A 97 13.67 -10.71 -9.95
C LEU A 97 15.10 -11.00 -10.45
N ASP A 98 16.02 -11.37 -9.59
CA ASP A 98 17.40 -11.71 -9.99
C ASP A 98 17.45 -12.93 -10.90
N GLU A 99 16.66 -13.97 -10.59
CA GLU A 99 16.50 -15.14 -11.47
C GLU A 99 16.06 -14.73 -12.88
N ARG A 100 15.04 -13.86 -12.98
CA ARG A 100 14.56 -13.38 -14.26
C ARG A 100 15.53 -12.44 -14.99
N LEU A 101 16.29 -11.65 -14.27
CA LEU A 101 17.37 -10.85 -14.86
C LEU A 101 18.46 -11.75 -15.44
N ARG A 102 18.82 -12.84 -14.76
CA ARG A 102 19.81 -13.82 -15.23
C ARG A 102 19.34 -14.51 -16.53
N GLU A 103 18.05 -14.84 -16.64
CA GLU A 103 17.47 -15.38 -17.88
C GLU A 103 17.61 -14.40 -19.08
N LYS A 104 17.76 -13.08 -18.78
CA LYS A 104 17.94 -12.03 -19.80
C LYS A 104 19.40 -11.64 -20.04
N GLY A 105 20.36 -12.36 -19.41
CA GLY A 105 21.78 -12.09 -19.50
C GLY A 105 22.28 -10.97 -18.57
N SER A 106 21.50 -10.61 -17.56
CA SER A 106 21.78 -9.56 -16.58
C SER A 106 21.81 -10.11 -15.16
N ARG A 107 21.94 -9.27 -14.14
CA ARG A 107 21.81 -9.62 -12.72
C ARG A 107 21.41 -8.41 -11.89
N LEU A 108 20.91 -8.65 -10.68
CA LEU A 108 20.57 -7.62 -9.73
C LEU A 108 21.77 -7.28 -8.86
N ILE A 109 22.09 -6.00 -8.73
CA ILE A 109 23.07 -5.49 -7.76
C ILE A 109 22.31 -5.04 -6.51
N LEU A 110 22.70 -5.61 -5.37
CA LEU A 110 22.13 -5.31 -4.06
C LEU A 110 23.11 -4.46 -3.26
N ARG A 111 22.62 -3.38 -2.67
CA ARG A 111 23.37 -2.48 -1.78
C ARG A 111 22.48 -2.03 -0.63
N ARG A 112 23.07 -1.72 0.51
CA ARG A 112 22.37 -1.17 1.68
C ARG A 112 22.92 0.19 2.06
N GLY A 113 22.03 1.15 2.36
CA GLY A 113 22.38 2.50 2.82
C GLY A 113 21.59 3.60 2.12
N SER A 114 22.12 4.82 2.18
CA SER A 114 21.54 5.99 1.53
C SER A 114 21.51 5.84 0.01
N SER A 115 20.32 5.91 -0.59
CA SER A 115 20.16 5.73 -2.03
C SER A 115 21.02 6.71 -2.84
N ALA A 116 21.14 7.97 -2.41
CA ALA A 116 21.91 8.97 -3.13
C ALA A 116 23.44 8.71 -3.06
N GLU A 117 23.94 8.29 -1.90
CA GLU A 117 25.36 7.96 -1.71
C GLU A 117 25.74 6.70 -2.47
N ILE A 118 24.92 5.65 -2.37
CA ILE A 118 25.17 4.37 -3.04
C ILE A 118 25.13 4.54 -4.57
N LEU A 119 24.17 5.25 -5.12
CA LEU A 119 24.13 5.50 -6.58
C LEU A 119 25.33 6.33 -7.05
N ALA A 120 25.76 7.32 -6.27
CA ALA A 120 26.97 8.09 -6.59
C ALA A 120 28.24 7.22 -6.56
N GLN A 121 28.36 6.32 -5.58
CA GLN A 121 29.48 5.36 -5.51
C GLN A 121 29.45 4.41 -6.72
N LEU A 122 28.30 3.82 -7.03
CA LEU A 122 28.16 2.94 -8.19
C LEU A 122 28.46 3.66 -9.51
N ALA A 123 28.07 4.91 -9.64
CA ALA A 123 28.41 5.72 -10.80
C ALA A 123 29.94 5.92 -10.94
N GLN A 124 30.65 6.14 -9.83
CA GLN A 124 32.12 6.23 -9.84
C GLN A 124 32.79 4.87 -10.13
N GLU A 125 32.31 3.78 -9.52
CA GLU A 125 32.83 2.42 -9.71
C GLU A 125 32.71 1.95 -11.16
N THR A 126 31.60 2.30 -11.84
CA THR A 126 31.23 1.74 -13.14
C THR A 126 31.39 2.70 -14.31
N GLY A 127 31.63 4.00 -14.04
CA GLY A 127 31.59 5.04 -15.05
C GLY A 127 30.19 5.39 -15.55
N ALA A 128 29.14 4.93 -14.89
CA ALA A 128 27.78 5.27 -15.23
C ALA A 128 27.50 6.77 -14.98
N CYS A 129 26.89 7.45 -15.94
CA CYS A 129 26.57 8.87 -15.84
C CYS A 129 25.08 9.13 -15.62
N ARG A 130 24.24 8.15 -15.90
CA ARG A 130 22.77 8.28 -15.88
C ARG A 130 22.11 7.22 -15.03
N VAL A 131 21.03 7.61 -14.35
CA VAL A 131 20.16 6.74 -13.58
C VAL A 131 18.77 6.79 -14.15
N HIS A 132 18.21 5.63 -14.52
CA HIS A 132 16.81 5.50 -14.86
C HIS A 132 16.04 4.90 -13.68
N ALA A 133 14.87 5.44 -13.37
CA ALA A 133 14.00 4.94 -12.30
C ALA A 133 12.53 5.21 -12.60
N LEU A 134 11.59 4.42 -12.07
CA LEU A 134 10.19 4.84 -12.01
C LEU A 134 10.01 5.89 -10.91
N HIS A 135 9.10 6.83 -11.13
CA HIS A 135 8.76 7.82 -10.12
C HIS A 135 7.91 7.20 -9.00
N HIS A 136 8.32 7.42 -7.73
CA HIS A 136 7.60 7.01 -6.55
C HIS A 136 7.17 8.22 -5.71
N TYR A 137 6.04 8.11 -5.01
CA TYR A 137 5.33 9.25 -4.45
C TYR A 137 5.33 9.33 -2.93
N GLU A 138 5.80 8.32 -2.24
CA GLU A 138 6.01 8.32 -0.80
C GLU A 138 7.01 9.43 -0.41
N PRO A 139 6.82 10.08 0.76
CA PRO A 139 7.64 11.25 1.13
C PRO A 139 9.15 10.98 1.09
N TRP A 140 9.59 9.80 1.53
CA TRP A 140 11.00 9.42 1.54
C TRP A 140 11.54 9.18 0.13
N TRP A 141 10.79 8.55 -0.78
CA TRP A 141 11.22 8.35 -2.15
C TRP A 141 11.34 9.66 -2.91
N ARG A 142 10.39 10.58 -2.74
CA ARG A 142 10.47 11.93 -3.32
C ARG A 142 11.71 12.70 -2.84
N ASN A 143 12.09 12.52 -1.56
CA ASN A 143 13.30 13.14 -1.02
C ASN A 143 14.56 12.46 -1.56
N ALA A 144 14.57 11.13 -1.67
CA ALA A 144 15.68 10.38 -2.27
C ALA A 144 15.89 10.76 -3.75
N GLU A 145 14.81 10.82 -4.55
CA GLU A 145 14.86 11.27 -5.95
C GLU A 145 15.46 12.68 -6.09
N LYS A 146 15.04 13.61 -5.23
CA LYS A 146 15.63 14.96 -5.21
C LYS A 146 17.12 14.95 -4.83
N ALA A 147 17.53 14.07 -3.93
CA ALA A 147 18.92 13.96 -3.51
C ALA A 147 19.77 13.36 -4.65
N VAL A 148 19.29 12.29 -5.28
CA VAL A 148 19.95 11.68 -6.45
C VAL A 148 20.07 12.66 -7.61
N ALA A 149 19.00 13.38 -7.94
CA ALA A 149 19.00 14.37 -9.04
C ALA A 149 19.93 15.57 -8.83
N LYS A 150 20.44 15.79 -7.61
CA LYS A 150 21.48 16.80 -7.34
C LYS A 150 22.89 16.31 -7.69
N ALA A 151 23.10 14.99 -7.62
CA ALA A 151 24.41 14.36 -7.79
C ALA A 151 24.59 13.69 -9.15
N LEU A 152 23.52 13.18 -9.75
CA LEU A 152 23.53 12.38 -10.97
C LEU A 152 22.44 12.84 -11.94
N ASP A 153 22.59 12.48 -13.21
CA ASP A 153 21.55 12.68 -14.23
C ASP A 153 20.44 11.60 -14.02
N LEU A 154 19.38 11.99 -13.28
CA LEU A 154 18.26 11.12 -12.95
C LEU A 154 17.10 11.31 -13.93
N CYS A 155 16.80 10.26 -14.70
CA CYS A 155 15.65 10.18 -15.59
C CYS A 155 14.52 9.42 -14.90
N LEU A 156 13.44 10.12 -14.52
CA LEU A 156 12.25 9.54 -13.90
C LEU A 156 11.20 9.22 -14.98
N HIS A 157 10.59 8.04 -14.85
CA HIS A 157 9.56 7.52 -15.75
C HIS A 157 8.28 7.23 -14.96
N ASP A 158 7.13 7.40 -15.60
CA ASP A 158 5.84 6.97 -15.04
C ASP A 158 5.64 5.46 -15.26
N GLY A 159 4.78 4.82 -14.46
CA GLY A 159 4.45 3.39 -14.61
C GLY A 159 4.07 2.68 -13.31
N GLY A 160 4.14 3.39 -12.17
CA GLY A 160 3.71 2.89 -10.87
C GLY A 160 2.22 3.08 -10.58
N LEU A 161 1.54 3.99 -11.29
CA LEU A 161 0.12 4.32 -11.18
C LEU A 161 -0.54 4.30 -12.56
N LEU A 162 -1.87 4.33 -12.62
CA LEU A 162 -2.61 4.50 -13.89
C LEU A 162 -2.33 5.87 -14.49
N LEU A 163 -2.34 6.90 -13.64
CA LEU A 163 -1.96 8.27 -13.99
C LEU A 163 -1.06 8.87 -12.90
N PRO A 164 -0.03 9.64 -13.26
CA PRO A 164 0.79 10.31 -12.27
C PRO A 164 -0.03 11.36 -11.48
N PRO A 165 0.24 11.56 -10.17
CA PRO A 165 -0.40 12.59 -9.38
C PRO A 165 -0.26 13.97 -10.03
N GLY A 166 -1.39 14.67 -10.17
CA GLY A 166 -1.46 15.97 -10.85
C GLY A 166 -1.77 15.91 -12.35
N ALA A 167 -1.86 14.72 -12.96
CA ALA A 167 -2.30 14.57 -14.35
C ALA A 167 -3.75 15.05 -14.55
N VAL A 168 -4.62 14.82 -13.55
CA VAL A 168 -5.99 15.36 -13.55
C VAL A 168 -6.12 16.47 -12.50
N ARG A 169 -6.80 17.55 -12.89
CA ARG A 169 -7.01 18.74 -12.04
C ARG A 169 -8.47 19.19 -12.10
N THR A 170 -8.92 19.85 -11.04
CA THR A 170 -10.25 20.49 -11.02
C THR A 170 -10.32 21.61 -12.07
N GLY A 171 -11.53 22.03 -12.43
CA GLY A 171 -11.72 23.17 -13.35
C GLY A 171 -11.04 24.47 -12.92
N ALA A 172 -10.76 24.64 -11.62
CA ALA A 172 -9.99 25.74 -11.05
C ALA A 172 -8.46 25.48 -11.00
N GLY A 173 -7.96 24.38 -11.61
CA GLY A 173 -6.54 24.01 -11.63
C GLY A 173 -6.04 23.34 -10.35
N GLY A 174 -6.87 23.19 -9.33
CA GLY A 174 -6.52 22.52 -8.07
C GLY A 174 -6.47 21.00 -8.17
N ILE A 175 -6.10 20.35 -7.06
CA ILE A 175 -6.06 18.90 -6.95
C ILE A 175 -7.38 18.40 -6.34
N TYR A 176 -7.87 17.26 -6.81
CA TYR A 176 -9.07 16.64 -6.29
C TYR A 176 -8.88 16.15 -4.84
N ARG A 177 -9.79 16.56 -3.97
CA ARG A 177 -9.84 16.13 -2.55
C ARG A 177 -10.88 15.04 -2.31
N ILE A 178 -11.85 14.88 -3.20
CA ILE A 178 -12.97 13.94 -3.10
C ILE A 178 -12.84 12.90 -4.20
N TYR A 179 -13.03 11.62 -3.85
CA TYR A 179 -12.83 10.48 -4.77
C TYR A 179 -13.75 10.50 -5.99
N THR A 180 -15.05 10.75 -5.79
CA THR A 180 -16.01 10.64 -6.89
C THR A 180 -15.70 11.56 -8.08
N PRO A 181 -15.44 12.87 -7.90
CA PRO A 181 -15.04 13.72 -9.03
C PRO A 181 -13.63 13.34 -9.56
N PHE A 182 -12.71 12.92 -8.69
CA PHE A 182 -11.40 12.42 -9.10
C PHE A 182 -11.53 11.22 -10.04
N SER A 183 -12.29 10.21 -9.64
CA SER A 183 -12.45 8.99 -10.44
C SER A 183 -13.09 9.25 -11.80
N ARG A 184 -14.03 10.20 -11.90
CA ARG A 184 -14.60 10.61 -13.18
C ARG A 184 -13.55 11.23 -14.09
N ALA A 185 -12.75 12.16 -13.56
CA ALA A 185 -11.68 12.80 -14.33
C ALA A 185 -10.59 11.79 -14.76
N VAL A 186 -10.27 10.80 -13.93
CA VAL A 186 -9.34 9.72 -14.32
C VAL A 186 -9.92 8.86 -15.43
N MET A 187 -11.21 8.50 -15.34
CA MET A 187 -11.89 7.67 -16.35
C MET A 187 -11.90 8.31 -17.75
N GLU A 188 -11.87 9.64 -17.86
CA GLU A 188 -11.76 10.35 -19.15
C GLU A 188 -10.41 10.12 -19.85
N HIS A 189 -9.38 9.65 -19.10
CA HIS A 189 -8.04 9.37 -19.61
C HIS A 189 -7.79 7.86 -19.79
N MET A 190 -8.80 7.03 -19.55
CA MET A 190 -8.67 5.58 -19.68
C MET A 190 -9.01 5.10 -21.09
N PRO A 191 -8.41 4.00 -21.60
CA PRO A 191 -7.46 3.15 -20.90
C PRO A 191 -6.08 3.80 -20.73
N PRO A 192 -5.26 3.34 -19.76
CA PRO A 192 -3.88 3.79 -19.62
C PRO A 192 -3.03 3.36 -20.84
N PRO A 193 -1.81 3.88 -21.00
CA PRO A 193 -0.91 3.43 -22.07
C PRO A 193 -0.77 1.91 -22.13
N THR A 194 -0.62 1.38 -23.35
CA THR A 194 -0.43 -0.06 -23.57
C THR A 194 0.85 -0.54 -22.87
N PRO A 195 0.79 -1.64 -22.09
CA PRO A 195 1.95 -2.17 -21.40
C PRO A 195 3.11 -2.51 -22.30
N ILE A 196 4.31 -2.11 -21.91
CA ILE A 196 5.55 -2.36 -22.66
C ILE A 196 6.00 -3.81 -22.42
N ARG A 197 6.37 -4.52 -23.49
CA ARG A 197 6.92 -5.87 -23.34
C ARG A 197 8.29 -5.83 -22.67
N ALA A 198 8.59 -6.85 -21.86
CA ALA A 198 9.93 -7.05 -21.32
C ALA A 198 10.94 -7.18 -22.49
N PRO A 199 12.15 -6.61 -22.38
CA PRO A 199 13.18 -6.77 -23.39
C PRO A 199 13.56 -8.25 -23.57
N ALA A 200 13.90 -8.63 -24.80
CA ALA A 200 14.33 -10.01 -25.10
C ALA A 200 15.66 -10.35 -24.40
N ALA A 201 16.61 -9.41 -24.38
CA ALA A 201 17.86 -9.45 -23.65
C ALA A 201 18.14 -8.07 -23.03
N ILE A 202 18.92 -8.03 -21.98
CA ILE A 202 19.35 -6.80 -21.34
C ILE A 202 20.86 -6.66 -21.57
N PRO A 203 21.33 -5.62 -22.29
CA PRO A 203 22.75 -5.38 -22.46
C PRO A 203 23.44 -5.27 -21.11
N SER A 204 24.52 -5.96 -20.91
CA SER A 204 25.22 -6.05 -19.63
C SER A 204 26.62 -5.44 -19.73
N PRO A 205 27.17 -4.86 -18.66
CA PRO A 205 28.54 -4.35 -18.65
C PRO A 205 29.55 -5.51 -18.66
N ASP A 206 30.74 -5.24 -19.19
CA ASP A 206 31.85 -6.22 -19.17
C ASP A 206 32.32 -6.54 -17.74
N GLN A 207 32.22 -5.55 -16.85
CA GLN A 207 32.57 -5.70 -15.45
C GLN A 207 31.40 -5.24 -14.57
N TRP A 208 31.07 -6.09 -13.61
CA TRP A 208 30.00 -5.83 -12.66
C TRP A 208 30.56 -5.25 -11.36
N PRO A 209 29.90 -4.26 -10.76
CA PRO A 209 30.23 -3.82 -9.40
C PRO A 209 29.94 -4.93 -8.39
N ALA A 210 30.55 -4.83 -7.20
CA ALA A 210 30.24 -5.74 -6.10
C ALA A 210 28.75 -5.65 -5.72
N SER A 211 28.22 -6.74 -5.16
CA SER A 211 26.84 -6.83 -4.67
C SER A 211 26.84 -7.44 -3.28
N ASP A 212 25.95 -6.96 -2.40
CA ASP A 212 25.67 -7.65 -1.15
C ASP A 212 25.05 -9.02 -1.43
N ALA A 213 25.20 -9.97 -0.51
CA ALA A 213 24.38 -11.18 -0.49
C ALA A 213 23.01 -10.86 0.15
N LEU A 214 21.92 -11.35 -0.45
CA LEU A 214 20.57 -11.06 0.03
C LEU A 214 20.33 -11.61 1.44
N GLU A 215 20.96 -12.72 1.76
CA GLU A 215 20.91 -13.40 3.06
C GLU A 215 21.46 -12.52 4.19
N ASP A 216 22.48 -11.71 3.91
CA ASP A 216 23.11 -10.81 4.88
C ASP A 216 22.18 -9.66 5.31
N TRP A 217 21.11 -9.41 4.56
CA TRP A 217 20.11 -8.40 4.92
C TRP A 217 19.14 -8.86 6.00
N ALA A 218 19.12 -10.15 6.33
CA ALA A 218 18.29 -10.75 7.37
C ALA A 218 16.81 -10.33 7.29
N LEU A 219 16.25 -10.33 6.08
CA LEU A 219 14.86 -9.91 5.84
C LEU A 219 13.83 -10.93 6.32
N LEU A 220 14.23 -12.22 6.41
CA LEU A 220 13.34 -13.30 6.85
C LEU A 220 13.36 -13.42 8.38
N PRO A 221 12.18 -13.69 9.01
CA PRO A 221 12.12 -13.99 10.43
C PRO A 221 12.75 -15.36 10.72
N THR A 222 13.51 -15.47 11.81
CA THR A 222 14.19 -16.72 12.17
C THR A 222 13.90 -17.20 13.58
N LYS A 223 13.61 -16.29 14.54
CA LYS A 223 13.40 -16.65 15.97
C LYS A 223 12.37 -15.73 16.62
N PRO A 224 11.10 -16.10 16.65
CA PRO A 224 10.50 -17.25 15.94
C PRO A 224 10.33 -16.95 14.45
N ASP A 225 10.31 -18.00 13.63
CA ASP A 225 9.83 -17.90 12.25
C ASP A 225 8.29 -17.87 12.29
N TRP A 226 7.74 -16.65 12.29
CA TRP A 226 6.29 -16.40 12.30
C TRP A 226 5.67 -16.39 10.91
N ALA A 227 6.48 -16.46 9.84
CA ALA A 227 6.02 -16.37 8.45
C ALA A 227 5.91 -17.74 7.76
N THR A 228 6.00 -18.84 8.50
CA THR A 228 5.96 -20.21 7.94
C THR A 228 4.75 -20.49 7.06
N GLY A 229 3.58 -19.91 7.37
CA GLY A 229 2.36 -20.08 6.56
C GLY A 229 2.30 -19.20 5.29
N PHE A 230 3.19 -18.21 5.15
CA PHE A 230 3.08 -17.26 4.03
C PHE A 230 3.36 -17.92 2.67
N THR A 231 4.27 -18.88 2.62
CA THR A 231 4.62 -19.59 1.38
C THR A 231 3.50 -20.49 0.84
N GLU A 232 2.53 -20.86 1.68
CA GLU A 232 1.34 -21.61 1.25
C GLU A 232 0.35 -20.71 0.50
N ASP A 233 0.30 -19.42 0.87
CA ASP A 233 -0.65 -18.46 0.34
C ASP A 233 -0.07 -17.57 -0.78
N TRP A 234 1.27 -17.44 -0.86
CA TRP A 234 1.92 -16.42 -1.68
C TRP A 234 3.09 -16.94 -2.49
N THR A 235 3.16 -16.47 -3.73
CA THR A 235 4.29 -16.64 -4.64
C THR A 235 4.74 -15.25 -5.11
N PRO A 236 5.64 -14.55 -4.37
CA PRO A 236 6.14 -13.25 -4.79
C PRO A 236 6.85 -13.29 -6.15
N GLY A 237 6.80 -12.16 -6.89
CA GLY A 237 7.37 -12.01 -8.22
C GLY A 237 6.33 -11.96 -9.34
N GLU A 238 6.78 -11.60 -10.56
CA GLU A 238 5.88 -11.42 -11.71
C GLU A 238 5.10 -12.69 -12.10
N ALA A 239 5.66 -13.88 -11.85
CA ALA A 239 4.98 -15.16 -12.17
C ALA A 239 3.75 -15.35 -11.27
N GLY A 240 3.90 -15.13 -9.95
CA GLY A 240 2.79 -15.18 -9.00
C GLY A 240 1.74 -14.11 -9.29
N ALA A 241 2.17 -12.88 -9.60
CA ALA A 241 1.28 -11.81 -9.99
C ALA A 241 0.41 -12.17 -11.20
N ARG A 242 1.01 -12.77 -12.23
CA ARG A 242 0.29 -13.25 -13.42
C ARG A 242 -0.65 -14.41 -13.12
N ALA A 243 -0.24 -15.33 -12.27
CA ALA A 243 -1.09 -16.46 -11.86
C ALA A 243 -2.35 -15.95 -11.15
N HIS A 244 -2.19 -15.06 -10.16
CA HIS A 244 -3.33 -14.43 -9.47
C HIS A 244 -4.23 -13.64 -10.41
N LEU A 245 -3.64 -12.85 -11.34
CA LEU A 245 -4.44 -12.14 -12.32
C LEU A 245 -5.23 -13.09 -13.21
N ASN A 246 -4.60 -14.13 -13.75
CA ASN A 246 -5.27 -15.09 -14.63
C ASN A 246 -6.44 -15.79 -13.93
N SER A 247 -6.24 -16.28 -12.69
CA SER A 247 -7.32 -16.88 -11.91
C SER A 247 -8.47 -15.92 -11.64
N PHE A 248 -8.17 -14.63 -11.45
CA PHE A 248 -9.18 -13.61 -11.19
C PHE A 248 -9.99 -13.23 -12.44
N LEU A 249 -9.42 -13.32 -13.65
CA LEU A 249 -10.11 -12.93 -14.88
C LEU A 249 -11.40 -13.74 -15.11
N ASP A 250 -11.44 -15.00 -14.69
CA ASP A 250 -12.62 -15.85 -14.82
C ASP A 250 -13.75 -15.45 -13.84
N ALA A 251 -13.42 -14.77 -12.74
CA ALA A 251 -14.35 -14.40 -11.67
C ALA A 251 -14.61 -12.88 -11.57
N VAL A 252 -14.05 -12.06 -12.46
CA VAL A 252 -14.13 -10.60 -12.34
C VAL A 252 -15.56 -10.06 -12.43
N GLY A 253 -16.44 -10.73 -13.16
CA GLY A 253 -17.87 -10.37 -13.26
C GLY A 253 -18.62 -10.49 -11.93
N ASP A 254 -18.23 -11.43 -11.08
CA ASP A 254 -18.84 -11.65 -9.75
C ASP A 254 -18.26 -10.70 -8.69
N TYR A 255 -17.17 -10.01 -8.99
CA TYR A 255 -16.46 -9.14 -8.06
C TYR A 255 -17.33 -8.12 -7.33
N PRO A 256 -18.32 -7.46 -7.95
CA PRO A 256 -19.18 -6.48 -7.24
C PRO A 256 -19.86 -7.04 -5.99
N VAL A 257 -20.21 -8.32 -5.99
CA VAL A 257 -20.82 -9.05 -4.86
C VAL A 257 -19.76 -9.77 -4.03
N ALA A 258 -18.96 -10.61 -4.67
CA ALA A 258 -18.00 -11.50 -4.05
C ALA A 258 -16.93 -10.77 -3.20
N ARG A 259 -16.51 -9.56 -3.60
CA ARG A 259 -15.60 -8.71 -2.83
C ARG A 259 -16.07 -8.37 -1.42
N ASN A 260 -17.33 -8.56 -1.10
CA ASN A 260 -17.88 -8.26 0.23
C ASN A 260 -17.98 -9.50 1.12
N LEU A 261 -17.85 -10.68 0.55
CA LEU A 261 -18.07 -11.97 1.23
C LEU A 261 -16.71 -12.55 1.66
N PRO A 262 -16.36 -12.51 2.95
CA PRO A 262 -15.05 -12.99 3.41
C PRO A 262 -14.91 -14.53 3.32
N SER A 263 -16.04 -15.25 3.26
CA SER A 263 -16.07 -16.69 3.10
C SER A 263 -15.78 -17.16 1.67
N VAL A 264 -15.68 -16.24 0.70
CA VAL A 264 -15.50 -16.52 -0.73
C VAL A 264 -14.17 -15.93 -1.21
N GLU A 265 -13.43 -16.66 -2.05
CA GLU A 265 -12.24 -16.18 -2.72
C GLU A 265 -12.63 -15.23 -3.88
N GLY A 266 -13.27 -14.11 -3.52
CA GLY A 266 -13.85 -13.14 -4.46
C GLY A 266 -12.99 -11.92 -4.78
N SER A 267 -11.71 -11.94 -4.38
CA SER A 267 -10.76 -10.84 -4.64
C SER A 267 -9.59 -11.29 -5.51
N SER A 268 -8.96 -10.34 -6.21
CA SER A 268 -7.82 -10.65 -7.08
C SER A 268 -6.55 -11.06 -6.33
N ARG A 269 -6.45 -10.75 -5.04
CA ARG A 269 -5.23 -10.90 -4.22
C ARG A 269 -3.98 -10.24 -4.83
N LEU A 270 -4.15 -9.25 -5.72
CA LEU A 270 -3.05 -8.54 -6.39
C LEU A 270 -2.44 -7.41 -5.57
N SER A 271 -2.99 -7.09 -4.39
CA SER A 271 -2.52 -5.94 -3.61
C SER A 271 -1.03 -6.00 -3.24
N PRO A 272 -0.41 -7.13 -2.83
CA PRO A 272 1.02 -7.20 -2.58
C PRO A 272 1.84 -7.03 -3.88
N HIS A 273 1.42 -7.68 -4.95
CA HIS A 273 2.10 -7.60 -6.25
C HIS A 273 2.08 -6.18 -6.84
N LEU A 274 0.98 -5.45 -6.65
CA LEU A 274 0.87 -4.03 -7.04
C LEU A 274 1.69 -3.13 -6.10
N HIS A 275 1.82 -3.49 -4.81
CA HIS A 275 2.63 -2.75 -3.85
C HIS A 275 4.11 -2.86 -4.16
N PHE A 276 4.62 -4.06 -4.41
CA PHE A 276 6.02 -4.28 -4.79
C PHE A 276 6.28 -4.03 -6.28
N GLY A 277 5.23 -3.70 -7.04
CA GLY A 277 5.35 -3.39 -8.46
C GLY A 277 5.74 -4.55 -9.35
N GLU A 278 5.45 -5.78 -8.92
CA GLU A 278 5.65 -7.03 -9.68
C GLU A 278 4.70 -7.15 -10.87
N ILE A 279 3.64 -6.35 -10.86
CA ILE A 279 2.74 -6.12 -11.99
C ILE A 279 2.33 -4.64 -12.01
N SER A 280 2.25 -4.05 -13.19
CA SER A 280 1.79 -2.66 -13.33
C SER A 280 0.27 -2.56 -13.26
N PRO A 281 -0.28 -1.45 -12.75
CA PRO A 281 -1.71 -1.21 -12.79
C PRO A 281 -2.25 -1.12 -14.23
N ALA A 282 -1.43 -0.67 -15.19
CA ALA A 282 -1.80 -0.64 -16.61
C ALA A 282 -1.98 -2.06 -17.17
N THR A 283 -1.07 -3.00 -16.84
CA THR A 283 -1.21 -4.42 -17.23
C THR A 283 -2.49 -5.02 -16.66
N VAL A 284 -2.77 -4.78 -15.38
CA VAL A 284 -4.01 -5.27 -14.74
C VAL A 284 -5.24 -4.67 -15.42
N TRP A 285 -5.23 -3.36 -15.66
CA TRP A 285 -6.32 -2.66 -16.34
C TRP A 285 -6.65 -3.29 -17.70
N HIS A 286 -5.65 -3.39 -18.58
CA HIS A 286 -5.84 -3.91 -19.95
C HIS A 286 -6.31 -5.37 -19.93
N ARG A 287 -5.75 -6.21 -19.07
CA ARG A 287 -6.13 -7.63 -18.98
C ARG A 287 -7.56 -7.81 -18.47
N VAL A 288 -7.94 -7.04 -17.45
CA VAL A 288 -9.28 -7.06 -16.87
C VAL A 288 -10.31 -6.47 -17.82
N ALA A 289 -10.01 -5.36 -18.48
CA ALA A 289 -10.90 -4.76 -19.49
C ALA A 289 -11.12 -5.68 -20.71
N ALA A 290 -10.13 -6.50 -21.04
CA ALA A 290 -10.21 -7.47 -22.15
C ALA A 290 -10.90 -8.80 -21.77
N SER A 291 -11.35 -8.99 -20.52
CA SER A 291 -12.01 -10.23 -20.06
C SER A 291 -13.40 -10.48 -20.71
N GLY A 292 -14.00 -9.44 -21.26
CA GLY A 292 -15.38 -9.49 -21.79
C GLY A 292 -16.48 -9.44 -20.73
N GLN A 293 -16.11 -9.27 -19.45
CA GLN A 293 -17.04 -9.19 -18.32
C GLN A 293 -17.15 -7.75 -17.80
N ASP A 294 -18.19 -7.43 -17.02
CA ASP A 294 -18.29 -6.13 -16.35
C ASP A 294 -17.27 -6.02 -15.20
N ALA A 295 -16.18 -5.33 -15.48
CA ALA A 295 -15.09 -5.10 -14.55
C ALA A 295 -15.13 -3.71 -13.90
N THR A 296 -16.18 -2.92 -14.13
CA THR A 296 -16.26 -1.51 -13.73
C THR A 296 -15.95 -1.29 -12.25
N VAL A 297 -16.46 -2.15 -11.37
CA VAL A 297 -16.23 -2.04 -9.92
C VAL A 297 -14.77 -2.31 -9.57
N TYR A 298 -14.16 -3.32 -10.19
CA TYR A 298 -12.76 -3.66 -9.94
C TYR A 298 -11.79 -2.58 -10.46
N LEU A 299 -12.02 -2.07 -11.67
CA LEU A 299 -11.19 -1.01 -12.25
C LEU A 299 -11.20 0.27 -11.39
N LYS A 300 -12.30 0.56 -10.71
CA LYS A 300 -12.38 1.66 -9.73
C LYS A 300 -11.49 1.43 -8.50
N GLU A 301 -11.18 0.20 -8.12
CA GLU A 301 -10.24 -0.07 -7.02
C GLU A 301 -8.80 0.32 -7.39
N LEU A 302 -8.40 0.18 -8.66
CA LEU A 302 -7.12 0.69 -9.13
C LEU A 302 -7.08 2.23 -9.07
N ILE A 303 -8.20 2.89 -9.37
CA ILE A 303 -8.31 4.36 -9.24
C ILE A 303 -8.27 4.80 -7.77
N TRP A 304 -8.83 4.01 -6.83
CA TRP A 304 -8.68 4.27 -5.39
C TRP A 304 -7.23 4.26 -4.93
N ARG A 305 -6.42 3.34 -5.49
CA ARG A 305 -4.98 3.30 -5.24
C ARG A 305 -4.29 4.59 -5.69
N ASP A 306 -4.59 5.06 -6.89
CA ASP A 306 -4.05 6.32 -7.42
C ASP A 306 -4.51 7.52 -6.58
N TYR A 307 -5.79 7.55 -6.19
CA TYR A 307 -6.33 8.58 -5.31
C TYR A 307 -5.57 8.66 -3.98
N ALA A 308 -5.26 7.53 -3.37
CA ALA A 308 -4.50 7.50 -2.12
C ALA A 308 -3.11 8.14 -2.30
N HIS A 309 -2.43 7.88 -3.42
CA HIS A 309 -1.14 8.50 -3.73
C HIS A 309 -1.27 10.02 -3.97
N VAL A 310 -2.35 10.46 -4.61
CA VAL A 310 -2.64 11.90 -4.75
C VAL A 310 -2.80 12.56 -3.38
N GLN A 311 -3.43 11.90 -2.40
CA GLN A 311 -3.60 12.46 -1.05
C GLN A 311 -2.26 12.60 -0.30
N ILE A 312 -1.38 11.61 -0.33
CA ILE A 312 -0.07 11.70 0.33
C ILE A 312 0.88 12.67 -0.37
N CYS A 313 0.69 12.94 -1.66
CA CYS A 313 1.41 14.00 -2.35
C CYS A 313 1.04 15.40 -1.83
N GLN A 314 -0.22 15.61 -1.46
CA GLN A 314 -0.71 16.86 -0.90
C GLN A 314 -0.32 17.01 0.58
N MET A 315 -0.40 15.93 1.34
CA MET A 315 -0.09 15.88 2.76
C MET A 315 0.88 14.73 3.04
N PRO A 316 2.20 14.96 2.97
CA PRO A 316 3.21 13.93 3.20
C PRO A 316 3.15 13.27 4.58
N THR A 317 2.58 13.97 5.55
CA THR A 317 2.39 13.53 6.95
C THR A 317 1.09 12.74 7.18
N TYR A 318 0.36 12.38 6.11
CA TYR A 318 -0.96 11.71 6.18
C TYR A 318 -0.96 10.44 7.04
N GLY A 319 0.15 9.76 7.17
CA GLY A 319 0.30 8.57 8.03
C GLY A 319 0.45 8.87 9.53
N SER A 320 0.68 10.12 9.92
CA SER A 320 0.96 10.53 11.30
C SER A 320 0.08 11.66 11.83
N GLU A 321 -0.47 12.49 10.97
CA GLU A 321 -1.31 13.63 11.33
C GLU A 321 -2.73 13.46 10.78
N ASN A 322 -3.73 13.99 11.47
CA ASN A 322 -5.10 13.97 10.96
C ASN A 322 -5.21 14.93 9.77
N ALA A 323 -5.81 14.48 8.66
CA ALA A 323 -6.04 15.34 7.50
C ALA A 323 -7.10 16.43 7.81
N ARG A 324 -7.93 16.18 8.81
CA ARG A 324 -8.88 17.13 9.38
C ARG A 324 -8.48 17.41 10.82
N SER A 325 -7.95 18.61 11.06
CA SER A 325 -7.41 19.05 12.36
C SER A 325 -8.47 19.10 13.49
N ASP A 326 -9.76 19.20 13.17
CA ASP A 326 -10.83 19.11 14.15
C ASP A 326 -10.85 17.77 14.92
N PHE A 327 -10.18 16.74 14.38
CA PHE A 327 -9.99 15.45 15.06
C PHE A 327 -8.79 15.40 16.01
N ASP A 328 -7.96 16.44 16.06
CA ASP A 328 -6.84 16.52 17.00
C ASP A 328 -7.32 16.72 18.46
N ALA A 329 -8.53 17.24 18.62
CA ALA A 329 -9.19 17.38 19.92
C ALA A 329 -9.79 16.05 20.44
N LEU A 330 -9.87 14.98 19.61
CA LEU A 330 -10.45 13.71 20.04
C LEU A 330 -9.55 13.03 21.08
N GLN A 331 -10.08 12.81 22.27
CA GLN A 331 -9.35 12.18 23.35
C GLN A 331 -9.44 10.66 23.24
N TRP A 332 -8.32 10.05 22.89
CA TRP A 332 -8.14 8.61 22.85
C TRP A 332 -7.84 8.03 24.23
N ARG A 333 -8.17 6.77 24.43
CA ARG A 333 -7.71 6.04 25.63
C ARG A 333 -6.19 5.82 25.55
N ASP A 334 -5.50 6.09 26.64
CA ASP A 334 -4.06 5.82 26.78
C ASP A 334 -3.81 4.29 26.75
N LEU A 335 -2.80 3.85 26.01
CA LEU A 335 -2.39 2.44 25.96
C LEU A 335 -1.94 1.88 27.31
N ARG A 336 -1.57 2.71 28.29
CA ARG A 336 -1.32 2.25 29.67
C ARG A 336 -2.58 1.63 30.30
N SER A 337 -3.75 2.17 29.98
CA SER A 337 -5.05 1.66 30.45
C SER A 337 -5.74 0.73 29.45
N ALA A 338 -5.45 0.87 28.17
CA ALA A 338 -6.08 0.10 27.08
C ALA A 338 -5.17 -0.98 26.50
N GLY A 339 -4.00 -1.22 27.09
CA GLY A 339 -2.99 -2.13 26.52
C GLY A 339 -3.45 -3.60 26.45
N SER A 340 -4.23 -4.05 27.43
CA SER A 340 -4.86 -5.38 27.40
C SER A 340 -5.84 -5.52 26.21
N ASP A 341 -6.67 -4.49 25.99
CA ASP A 341 -7.65 -4.47 24.91
C ASP A 341 -6.95 -4.41 23.55
N PHE A 342 -5.89 -3.60 23.44
CA PHE A 342 -5.07 -3.54 22.24
C PHE A 342 -4.37 -4.88 21.95
N THR A 343 -3.89 -5.56 23.00
CA THR A 343 -3.29 -6.91 22.87
C THR A 343 -4.35 -7.93 22.43
N ALA A 344 -5.54 -7.90 23.03
CA ALA A 344 -6.65 -8.76 22.64
C ALA A 344 -7.03 -8.53 21.17
N TRP A 345 -7.07 -7.28 20.71
CA TRP A 345 -7.33 -6.95 19.32
C TRP A 345 -6.22 -7.50 18.40
N LYS A 346 -4.94 -7.24 18.70
CA LYS A 346 -3.82 -7.74 17.89
C LYS A 346 -3.78 -9.26 17.75
N THR A 347 -4.17 -9.96 18.81
CA THR A 347 -4.09 -11.44 18.88
C THR A 347 -5.39 -12.14 18.49
N GLY A 348 -6.43 -11.40 18.07
CA GLY A 348 -7.72 -11.97 17.70
C GLY A 348 -8.41 -12.68 18.88
N ARG A 349 -8.51 -11.97 20.03
CA ARG A 349 -9.10 -12.46 21.29
C ARG A 349 -10.06 -11.44 21.92
N THR A 350 -10.81 -10.73 21.06
CA THR A 350 -11.73 -9.66 21.49
C THR A 350 -13.09 -10.18 21.95
N GLY A 351 -13.43 -11.45 21.66
CA GLY A 351 -14.76 -11.99 21.84
C GLY A 351 -15.77 -11.58 20.75
N TYR A 352 -15.28 -10.96 19.69
CA TYR A 352 -16.03 -10.64 18.47
C TYR A 352 -15.54 -11.52 17.32
N PRO A 353 -16.23 -12.61 16.97
CA PRO A 353 -15.70 -13.65 16.08
C PRO A 353 -15.17 -13.13 14.74
N ILE A 354 -15.86 -12.20 14.10
CA ILE A 354 -15.42 -11.63 12.81
C ILE A 354 -14.15 -10.78 12.94
N VAL A 355 -13.98 -10.06 14.05
CA VAL A 355 -12.76 -9.26 14.34
C VAL A 355 -11.60 -10.20 14.61
N ASP A 356 -11.84 -11.21 15.45
CA ASP A 356 -10.83 -12.20 15.86
C ASP A 356 -10.37 -13.04 14.66
N ALA A 357 -11.29 -13.48 13.81
CA ALA A 357 -10.99 -14.17 12.56
C ALA A 357 -10.08 -13.30 11.66
N GLY A 358 -10.40 -12.03 11.51
CA GLY A 358 -9.59 -11.10 10.71
C GLY A 358 -8.17 -10.92 11.21
N MET A 359 -8.01 -10.72 12.51
CA MET A 359 -6.68 -10.52 13.10
C MET A 359 -5.85 -11.81 13.09
N ARG A 360 -6.47 -12.98 13.20
CA ARG A 360 -5.78 -14.27 13.07
C ARG A 360 -5.40 -14.57 11.62
N GLN A 361 -6.26 -14.25 10.63
CA GLN A 361 -5.90 -14.33 9.22
C GLN A 361 -4.70 -13.44 8.92
N LEU A 362 -4.73 -12.19 9.39
CA LEU A 362 -3.62 -11.26 9.20
C LEU A 362 -2.30 -11.84 9.71
N TRP A 363 -2.31 -12.38 10.92
CA TRP A 363 -1.10 -12.97 11.50
C TRP A 363 -0.60 -14.21 10.76
N ALA A 364 -1.53 -15.09 10.33
CA ALA A 364 -1.18 -16.33 9.66
C ALA A 364 -0.69 -16.16 8.22
N THR A 365 -1.20 -15.14 7.49
CA THR A 365 -1.00 -15.02 6.04
C THR A 365 -0.37 -13.70 5.60
N GLY A 366 -0.17 -12.75 6.52
CA GLY A 366 0.24 -11.39 6.17
C GLY A 366 -0.82 -10.59 5.38
N TRP A 367 -2.06 -11.08 5.33
CA TRP A 367 -3.12 -10.45 4.54
C TRP A 367 -4.47 -10.53 5.27
N MET A 368 -5.37 -9.62 4.96
CA MET A 368 -6.73 -9.60 5.49
C MET A 368 -7.69 -9.13 4.41
N HIS A 369 -8.84 -9.78 4.30
CA HIS A 369 -9.92 -9.38 3.41
C HIS A 369 -10.34 -7.92 3.66
N ASN A 370 -10.52 -7.10 2.59
CA ASN A 370 -10.76 -5.66 2.72
C ASN A 370 -11.93 -5.30 3.65
N ARG A 371 -13.06 -6.01 3.54
CA ARG A 371 -14.21 -5.77 4.42
C ARG A 371 -13.87 -5.98 5.88
N ILE A 372 -13.05 -6.97 6.17
CA ILE A 372 -12.63 -7.31 7.53
C ILE A 372 -11.65 -6.26 8.06
N ARG A 373 -10.73 -5.74 7.23
CA ARG A 373 -9.87 -4.60 7.60
C ARG A 373 -10.69 -3.41 8.10
N MET A 374 -11.78 -3.07 7.41
CA MET A 374 -12.68 -1.98 7.81
C MET A 374 -13.36 -2.25 9.16
N ILE A 375 -13.83 -3.49 9.37
CA ILE A 375 -14.51 -3.89 10.62
C ILE A 375 -13.53 -3.88 11.78
N ALA A 376 -12.36 -4.50 11.62
CA ALA A 376 -11.31 -4.57 12.63
C ALA A 376 -10.77 -3.18 13.00
N ALA A 377 -10.54 -2.30 12.00
CA ALA A 377 -10.13 -0.93 12.24
C ALA A 377 -11.22 -0.11 12.94
N SER A 378 -12.48 -0.24 12.50
CA SER A 378 -13.62 0.44 13.17
C SER A 378 -13.78 -0.03 14.62
N PHE A 379 -13.56 -1.31 14.91
CA PHE A 379 -13.61 -1.84 16.25
C PHE A 379 -12.54 -1.21 17.16
N LEU A 380 -11.28 -1.21 16.70
CA LEU A 380 -10.18 -0.57 17.42
C LEU A 380 -10.49 0.91 17.76
N ILE A 381 -10.85 1.66 16.72
CA ILE A 381 -11.03 3.12 16.81
C ILE A 381 -12.26 3.48 17.64
N LYS A 382 -13.38 2.80 17.41
CA LYS A 382 -14.71 3.25 17.90
C LYS A 382 -15.19 2.44 19.12
N HIS A 383 -14.97 1.13 19.16
CA HIS A 383 -15.34 0.35 20.35
C HIS A 383 -14.29 0.47 21.45
N LEU A 384 -13.01 0.32 21.09
CA LEU A 384 -11.93 0.42 22.08
C LEU A 384 -11.46 1.86 22.34
N LEU A 385 -11.83 2.81 21.47
CA LEU A 385 -11.40 4.22 21.53
C LEU A 385 -9.87 4.34 21.61
N ILE A 386 -9.17 3.51 20.81
CA ILE A 386 -7.71 3.53 20.68
C ILE A 386 -7.35 4.29 19.40
N ASP A 387 -6.31 5.15 19.50
CA ASP A 387 -5.84 5.97 18.38
C ASP A 387 -5.55 5.11 17.15
N TRP A 388 -6.08 5.53 16.00
CA TRP A 388 -5.94 4.85 14.73
C TRP A 388 -4.48 4.62 14.33
N ARG A 389 -3.57 5.49 14.77
CA ARG A 389 -2.13 5.39 14.48
C ARG A 389 -1.52 4.09 15.02
N HIS A 390 -1.98 3.59 16.16
CA HIS A 390 -1.52 2.32 16.71
C HIS A 390 -1.94 1.14 15.81
N GLY A 391 -3.17 1.14 15.32
CA GLY A 391 -3.66 0.13 14.38
C GLY A 391 -2.96 0.22 13.03
N ALA A 392 -2.76 1.44 12.52
CA ALA A 392 -2.04 1.68 11.26
C ALA A 392 -0.60 1.15 11.32
N ARG A 393 0.08 1.30 12.47
CA ARG A 393 1.43 0.75 12.70
C ARG A 393 1.43 -0.77 12.78
N TRP A 394 0.44 -1.36 13.42
CA TRP A 394 0.31 -2.81 13.47
C TRP A 394 0.09 -3.40 12.07
N PHE A 395 -0.79 -2.80 11.28
CA PHE A 395 -1.01 -3.20 9.89
C PHE A 395 0.24 -2.98 9.01
N TRP A 396 0.97 -1.90 9.25
CA TRP A 396 2.24 -1.63 8.56
C TRP A 396 3.26 -2.74 8.76
N ASP A 397 3.34 -3.29 9.96
CA ASP A 397 4.28 -4.35 10.32
C ASP A 397 3.85 -5.74 9.83
N THR A 398 2.53 -6.00 9.85
CA THR A 398 1.99 -7.35 9.65
C THR A 398 1.39 -7.61 8.27
N LEU A 399 1.18 -6.59 7.43
CA LEU A 399 0.64 -6.75 6.07
C LEU A 399 1.76 -6.87 5.04
N VAL A 400 1.64 -7.85 4.14
CA VAL A 400 2.51 -7.99 2.95
C VAL A 400 2.21 -6.93 1.89
N ASP A 401 1.07 -6.27 1.95
CA ASP A 401 0.65 -5.19 1.03
C ASP A 401 0.65 -3.80 1.71
N ALA A 402 1.49 -3.58 2.71
CA ALA A 402 1.54 -2.35 3.50
C ALA A 402 2.02 -1.14 2.67
N SER A 403 1.15 -0.56 1.85
CA SER A 403 1.41 0.68 1.12
C SER A 403 1.17 1.89 2.02
N TYR A 404 2.11 2.83 2.10
CA TYR A 404 1.96 4.05 2.91
C TYR A 404 0.70 4.84 2.53
N ALA A 405 0.48 5.03 1.23
CA ALA A 405 -0.68 5.75 0.74
C ALA A 405 -2.00 5.06 1.12
N ASN A 406 -2.13 3.77 0.77
CA ASN A 406 -3.37 3.03 1.03
C ASN A 406 -3.61 2.82 2.52
N ASN A 407 -2.59 2.45 3.29
CA ASN A 407 -2.73 2.24 4.74
C ASN A 407 -3.16 3.55 5.43
N SER A 408 -2.46 4.65 5.19
CA SER A 408 -2.73 5.93 5.83
C SER A 408 -4.11 6.49 5.47
N VAL A 409 -4.46 6.49 4.19
CA VAL A 409 -5.74 7.04 3.72
C VAL A 409 -6.91 6.21 4.22
N ASN A 410 -6.82 4.87 4.19
CA ASN A 410 -7.92 4.01 4.63
C ASN A 410 -8.11 4.00 6.15
N TRP A 411 -7.03 4.07 6.95
CA TRP A 411 -7.15 4.21 8.40
C TRP A 411 -7.85 5.52 8.78
N GLN A 412 -7.48 6.64 8.15
CA GLN A 412 -8.16 7.91 8.38
C GLN A 412 -9.59 7.94 7.81
N TRP A 413 -9.85 7.20 6.73
CA TRP A 413 -11.21 7.04 6.22
C TRP A 413 -12.12 6.38 7.28
N VAL A 414 -11.66 5.30 7.92
CA VAL A 414 -12.41 4.63 9.00
C VAL A 414 -12.49 5.51 10.24
N ALA A 415 -11.42 6.21 10.59
CA ALA A 415 -11.37 7.12 11.75
C ALA A 415 -12.31 8.33 11.58
N GLY A 416 -12.62 8.73 10.35
CA GLY A 416 -13.37 9.93 10.06
C GLY A 416 -12.51 11.20 9.95
N SER A 417 -11.20 11.09 10.14
CA SER A 417 -10.25 12.21 10.11
C SER A 417 -9.64 12.49 8.73
N GLY A 418 -9.89 11.63 7.74
CA GLY A 418 -9.42 11.80 6.36
C GLY A 418 -10.19 12.86 5.58
N VAL A 419 -9.64 13.27 4.44
CA VAL A 419 -10.22 14.32 3.58
C VAL A 419 -11.59 13.90 3.02
N ASP A 420 -11.69 12.67 2.51
CA ASP A 420 -12.92 12.06 1.98
C ASP A 420 -13.36 10.91 2.90
N ALA A 421 -13.42 11.21 4.20
CA ALA A 421 -13.63 10.19 5.21
C ALA A 421 -15.12 9.90 5.47
N ASN A 422 -15.36 8.69 5.94
CA ASN A 422 -16.64 8.30 6.50
C ASN A 422 -16.96 9.15 7.76
N LEU A 423 -18.23 9.33 8.07
CA LEU A 423 -18.62 10.01 9.31
C LEU A 423 -18.15 9.20 10.53
N PHE A 424 -17.55 9.89 11.52
CA PHE A 424 -17.13 9.23 12.76
C PHE A 424 -18.29 8.51 13.45
N THR A 425 -19.47 9.12 13.45
CA THR A 425 -20.69 8.59 14.06
C THR A 425 -21.22 7.31 13.36
N ARG A 426 -20.73 6.96 12.17
CA ARG A 426 -21.06 5.72 11.50
C ARG A 426 -20.21 4.58 12.06
N ILE A 427 -20.66 4.00 13.15
CA ILE A 427 -19.99 2.89 13.85
C ILE A 427 -20.45 1.57 13.24
N MET A 428 -19.50 0.78 12.76
CA MET A 428 -19.80 -0.57 12.25
C MET A 428 -20.07 -1.49 13.45
N ALA A 429 -21.25 -2.11 13.50
CA ALA A 429 -21.58 -3.15 14.48
C ALA A 429 -20.99 -4.47 13.99
N PRO A 430 -19.95 -5.05 14.65
CA PRO A 430 -19.25 -6.21 14.10
C PRO A 430 -20.17 -7.41 13.88
N LEU A 431 -21.11 -7.66 14.79
CA LEU A 431 -22.04 -8.77 14.73
C LEU A 431 -22.97 -8.65 13.51
N SER A 432 -23.63 -7.52 13.35
CA SER A 432 -24.51 -7.25 12.19
C SER A 432 -23.74 -7.27 10.85
N GLN A 433 -22.47 -6.87 10.86
CA GLN A 433 -21.63 -6.98 9.66
C GLN A 433 -21.26 -8.44 9.35
N SER A 434 -21.04 -9.23 10.39
CA SER A 434 -20.75 -10.67 10.28
C SER A 434 -21.87 -11.43 9.61
N GLU A 435 -23.09 -11.25 10.08
CA GLU A 435 -24.30 -11.86 9.50
C GLU A 435 -24.55 -11.36 8.08
N LYS A 436 -24.51 -10.02 7.87
CA LYS A 436 -24.78 -9.38 6.58
C LYS A 436 -23.88 -9.90 5.46
N PHE A 437 -22.63 -10.23 5.76
CA PHE A 437 -21.63 -10.63 4.78
C PHE A 437 -21.33 -12.14 4.83
N ASP A 438 -22.21 -12.92 5.40
CA ASP A 438 -22.12 -14.39 5.46
C ASP A 438 -20.73 -14.88 5.88
N ALA A 439 -20.28 -14.41 7.05
CA ALA A 439 -18.93 -14.68 7.52
C ALA A 439 -18.78 -16.02 8.27
N ALA A 440 -19.79 -16.88 8.34
CA ALA A 440 -19.76 -18.09 9.16
C ALA A 440 -18.60 -19.02 8.78
N ALA A 441 -18.44 -19.35 7.50
CA ALA A 441 -17.34 -20.20 7.04
C ALA A 441 -15.96 -19.54 7.24
N TYR A 442 -15.87 -18.22 7.08
CA TYR A 442 -14.66 -17.46 7.36
C TYR A 442 -14.28 -17.52 8.85
N ILE A 443 -15.25 -17.36 9.76
CA ILE A 443 -15.02 -17.47 11.20
C ILE A 443 -14.55 -18.89 11.55
N ARG A 444 -15.19 -19.94 11.04
CA ARG A 444 -14.76 -21.34 11.28
C ARG A 444 -13.31 -21.59 10.88
N ARG A 445 -12.92 -21.04 9.74
CA ARG A 445 -11.54 -21.20 9.23
C ARG A 445 -10.51 -20.59 10.18
N TRP A 446 -10.78 -19.41 10.73
CA TRP A 446 -9.79 -18.63 11.48
C TRP A 446 -9.97 -18.65 13.00
N VAL A 447 -11.12 -19.14 13.48
CA VAL A 447 -11.42 -19.29 14.90
C VAL A 447 -11.87 -20.72 15.14
N PRO A 448 -10.95 -21.70 15.16
CA PRO A 448 -11.27 -23.12 15.25
C PRO A 448 -12.04 -23.48 16.53
N GLU A 449 -11.93 -22.68 17.60
CA GLU A 449 -12.71 -22.86 18.82
C GLU A 449 -14.24 -22.73 18.60
N LEU A 450 -14.65 -22.09 17.50
CA LEU A 450 -16.06 -21.89 17.14
C LEU A 450 -16.53 -22.82 15.99
N ALA A 451 -15.68 -23.73 15.51
CA ALA A 451 -15.93 -24.49 14.29
C ALA A 451 -17.23 -25.35 14.34
N ASP A 452 -17.57 -25.86 15.51
CA ASP A 452 -18.74 -26.75 15.70
C ASP A 452 -20.06 -25.97 15.89
N LEU A 453 -20.02 -24.63 15.94
CA LEU A 453 -21.23 -23.84 16.13
C LEU A 453 -22.03 -23.71 14.82
N ASN A 454 -23.35 -23.71 14.95
CA ASN A 454 -24.27 -23.44 13.83
C ASN A 454 -24.08 -22.02 13.28
N ASP A 455 -24.40 -21.77 12.00
CA ASP A 455 -24.27 -20.49 11.33
C ASP A 455 -25.02 -19.35 12.05
N SER A 456 -26.21 -19.63 12.58
CA SER A 456 -27.00 -18.65 13.32
C SER A 456 -26.41 -18.25 14.68
N VAL A 457 -25.46 -19.02 15.21
CA VAL A 457 -24.87 -18.85 16.54
C VAL A 457 -23.45 -18.32 16.48
N ILE A 458 -22.71 -18.73 15.45
CA ILE A 458 -21.25 -18.45 15.33
C ILE A 458 -20.90 -16.97 15.29
N HIS A 459 -21.83 -16.13 14.86
CA HIS A 459 -21.61 -14.68 14.76
C HIS A 459 -21.60 -13.99 16.13
N ASP A 460 -22.40 -14.50 17.10
CA ASP A 460 -22.45 -14.01 18.49
C ASP A 460 -22.73 -15.14 19.47
N PRO A 461 -21.75 -16.01 19.77
CA PRO A 461 -21.95 -17.15 20.65
C PRO A 461 -22.32 -16.78 22.10
N ASP A 462 -21.91 -15.58 22.57
CA ASP A 462 -22.27 -15.11 23.91
C ASP A 462 -23.78 -14.82 24.04
N ALA A 463 -24.40 -14.18 23.04
CA ALA A 463 -25.83 -13.88 23.05
C ALA A 463 -26.70 -15.17 23.06
N HIS A 464 -26.18 -16.26 22.55
CA HIS A 464 -26.86 -17.55 22.50
C HIS A 464 -26.50 -18.48 23.67
N GLY A 465 -25.67 -18.03 24.63
CA GLY A 465 -25.18 -18.87 25.72
C GLY A 465 -24.38 -20.10 25.25
N ALA A 466 -23.83 -20.05 24.04
CA ALA A 466 -23.15 -21.16 23.37
C ALA A 466 -21.65 -20.95 23.23
N ARG A 467 -21.07 -19.96 23.89
CA ARG A 467 -19.63 -19.65 23.82
C ARG A 467 -18.81 -20.78 24.45
N PRO A 468 -17.92 -21.43 23.66
CA PRO A 468 -17.00 -22.41 24.21
C PRO A 468 -16.06 -21.81 25.24
N ALA A 469 -15.67 -22.59 26.25
CA ALA A 469 -14.77 -22.11 27.31
C ALA A 469 -13.39 -21.66 26.78
N ALA A 470 -12.94 -22.24 25.66
CA ALA A 470 -11.67 -21.88 25.02
C ALA A 470 -11.71 -20.53 24.29
N TYR A 471 -12.91 -20.03 23.94
CA TYR A 471 -13.08 -18.74 23.26
C TYR A 471 -13.33 -17.64 24.28
N PRO A 472 -12.64 -16.47 24.19
CA PRO A 472 -12.77 -15.40 25.19
C PRO A 472 -14.16 -14.74 25.17
N PRO A 473 -14.62 -14.17 26.29
CA PRO A 473 -15.79 -13.31 26.31
C PRO A 473 -15.51 -11.99 25.60
N LYS A 474 -16.58 -11.26 25.27
CA LYS A 474 -16.47 -9.91 24.73
C LYS A 474 -15.71 -9.00 25.71
N ILE A 475 -14.66 -8.31 25.24
CA ILE A 475 -13.90 -7.36 26.05
C ILE A 475 -14.65 -6.05 26.30
N ILE A 476 -15.69 -5.78 25.53
CA ILE A 476 -16.60 -4.65 25.67
C ILE A 476 -17.92 -4.98 24.97
N GLU A 477 -19.04 -4.52 25.54
CA GLU A 477 -20.34 -4.60 24.86
C GLU A 477 -20.46 -3.57 23.75
N HIS A 478 -21.12 -3.93 22.63
CA HIS A 478 -21.29 -3.05 21.48
C HIS A 478 -21.92 -1.70 21.85
N ARG A 479 -22.95 -1.72 22.71
CA ARG A 479 -23.64 -0.51 23.16
C ARG A 479 -22.72 0.40 23.96
N GLU A 480 -21.96 -0.14 24.89
CA GLU A 480 -21.01 0.60 25.71
C GLU A 480 -19.93 1.26 24.85
N GLY A 481 -19.31 0.47 23.93
CA GLY A 481 -18.30 0.99 22.99
C GLY A 481 -18.82 2.10 22.13
N ARG A 482 -20.06 1.95 21.61
CA ARG A 482 -20.73 2.98 20.82
C ARG A 482 -21.00 4.26 21.60
N GLU A 483 -21.56 4.15 22.80
CA GLU A 483 -21.85 5.30 23.68
C GLU A 483 -20.57 6.05 24.05
N ARG A 484 -19.50 5.33 24.39
CA ARG A 484 -18.17 5.90 24.67
C ARG A 484 -17.60 6.66 23.50
N ALA A 485 -17.66 6.10 22.28
CA ALA A 485 -17.16 6.75 21.07
C ALA A 485 -17.93 8.04 20.76
N LEU A 486 -19.26 8.00 20.86
CA LEU A 486 -20.11 9.17 20.60
C LEU A 486 -19.89 10.26 21.63
N ALA A 487 -19.73 9.92 22.91
CA ALA A 487 -19.41 10.87 23.98
C ALA A 487 -18.06 11.56 23.72
N ALA A 488 -17.01 10.80 23.37
CA ALA A 488 -15.71 11.35 23.04
C ALA A 488 -15.77 12.28 21.81
N TYR A 489 -16.55 11.91 20.78
CA TYR A 489 -16.73 12.74 19.59
C TYR A 489 -17.50 14.03 19.88
N CYS A 490 -18.59 13.97 20.67
CA CYS A 490 -19.33 15.15 21.08
C CYS A 490 -18.44 16.11 21.87
N HIS A 491 -17.64 15.58 22.80
CA HIS A 491 -16.70 16.40 23.58
C HIS A 491 -15.65 17.09 22.69
N ALA A 492 -15.15 16.41 21.68
CA ALA A 492 -14.18 16.99 20.74
C ALA A 492 -14.77 18.07 19.82
N LYS A 493 -16.09 18.09 19.63
CA LYS A 493 -16.80 19.07 18.78
C LYS A 493 -17.31 20.30 19.57
N GLY A 494 -17.19 20.27 20.91
CA GLY A 494 -17.46 21.37 21.83
C GLY A 494 -18.82 21.70 22.07
#